data_d29c8685cd94323b35c7104b7f9ebb51
#
_entry.id   d29c8685cd94323b35c7104b7f9ebb51
#
_cell.length_a   1.000
_cell.length_b   1.000
_cell.length_c   1.000
_cell.angle_alpha   90.00
_cell.angle_beta   90.00
_cell.angle_gamma   90.00
#
_symmetry.space_group_name_H-M   'P 1'
#
loop_
_entity.id
_entity.type
_entity.pdbx_description
1 polymer ?
#
loop_
_entity_poly.entity_id
_entity_poly.type
_entity_poly.pdbx_seq_one_letter_code
_entity_poly.pdbx_strand_id
1 'polypeptide(L)'
;MEDTQRVLTWEEEEEHAKVDVWKYVFGFVEIAVVKCAIELGIAEAIESHGSPMTLLELSSALSCDPSHLYRVMRVLVHLKIFKEITTNQLGSKGYAQTPLSHRLLKSGENSMVALILLESSPVMLAPWHGLSARIRGNISNQLFEEVHGEDLWSFGAANPDHSKLFNDAMTCDVKEAVPAVIKSCIEVFKGLETIVDVGGGNGTMLRLLVEGCPWIRGINFDLPHVVSAAQDCDRVENVGGDMFDRVPRADAVIIKCELVDCRVFFITGVTMTAFVSLKSAGKPFLRTRGR
;
A
#
# COMPACT_ATOMS: atom_id res chain seq x y z
N MET A 1 -27.41 5.94 -25.78
CA MET A 1 -26.61 6.84 -26.63
C MET A 1 -25.18 6.33 -26.48
N GLU A 2 -24.70 5.62 -27.49
CA GLU A 2 -23.31 5.15 -27.56
C GLU A 2 -22.42 6.38 -27.72
N ASP A 3 -21.57 6.60 -26.74
CA ASP A 3 -20.50 7.60 -26.80
C ASP A 3 -19.47 7.11 -27.82
N THR A 4 -19.65 7.49 -29.07
CA THR A 4 -18.67 7.22 -30.14
C THR A 4 -17.41 8.01 -29.80
N GLN A 5 -16.46 7.41 -29.10
CA GLN A 5 -15.13 8.00 -28.93
C GLN A 5 -14.56 8.35 -30.31
N ARG A 6 -14.39 9.63 -30.58
CA ARG A 6 -13.72 10.13 -31.79
C ARG A 6 -12.29 9.56 -31.81
N VAL A 7 -11.97 8.79 -32.83
CA VAL A 7 -10.60 8.33 -33.06
C VAL A 7 -9.75 9.54 -33.45
N LEU A 8 -8.69 9.80 -32.71
CA LEU A 8 -7.76 10.89 -32.99
C LEU A 8 -6.96 10.58 -34.28
N THR A 9 -6.56 11.61 -34.99
CA THR A 9 -5.59 11.48 -36.09
C THR A 9 -4.17 11.30 -35.54
N TRP A 10 -3.27 10.75 -36.34
CA TRP A 10 -1.85 10.59 -35.94
C TRP A 10 -1.22 11.94 -35.52
N GLU A 11 -1.55 13.04 -36.17
CA GLU A 11 -1.06 14.37 -35.82
C GLU A 11 -1.57 14.82 -34.44
N GLU A 12 -2.84 14.58 -34.14
CA GLU A 12 -3.43 14.86 -32.83
C GLU A 12 -2.79 13.98 -31.72
N GLU A 13 -2.53 12.71 -32.02
CA GLU A 13 -1.83 11.80 -31.10
C GLU A 13 -0.38 12.24 -30.86
N GLU A 14 0.32 12.71 -31.88
CA GLU A 14 1.69 13.22 -31.78
C GLU A 14 1.78 14.46 -30.89
N GLU A 15 0.84 15.40 -31.01
CA GLU A 15 0.79 16.58 -30.13
C GLU A 15 0.54 16.18 -28.66
N HIS A 16 -0.33 15.20 -28.42
CA HIS A 16 -0.52 14.67 -27.05
C HIS A 16 0.74 13.97 -26.54
N ALA A 17 1.38 13.17 -27.35
CA ALA A 17 2.59 12.44 -26.99
C ALA A 17 3.74 13.37 -26.58
N LYS A 18 3.88 14.55 -27.22
CA LYS A 18 4.88 15.58 -26.85
C LYS A 18 4.72 16.08 -25.42
N VAL A 19 3.48 16.10 -24.90
CA VAL A 19 3.19 16.48 -23.52
C VAL A 19 3.28 15.26 -22.59
N ASP A 20 2.73 14.13 -23.01
CA ASP A 20 2.62 12.94 -22.16
C ASP A 20 3.98 12.31 -21.85
N VAL A 21 4.98 12.42 -22.74
CA VAL A 21 6.33 11.91 -22.48
C VAL A 21 6.95 12.49 -21.19
N TRP A 22 6.61 13.74 -20.87
CA TRP A 22 7.12 14.41 -19.66
C TRP A 22 6.59 13.80 -18.36
N LYS A 23 5.43 13.16 -18.38
CA LYS A 23 4.90 12.40 -17.24
C LYS A 23 5.84 11.24 -16.85
N TYR A 24 6.45 10.59 -17.85
CA TYR A 24 7.42 9.51 -17.61
C TYR A 24 8.79 10.04 -17.22
N VAL A 25 9.24 11.17 -17.80
CA VAL A 25 10.53 11.79 -17.47
C VAL A 25 10.55 12.26 -16.02
N PHE A 26 9.46 12.85 -15.54
CA PHE A 26 9.36 13.44 -14.20
C PHE A 26 8.37 12.73 -13.28
N GLY A 27 7.91 11.53 -13.62
CA GLY A 27 6.93 10.78 -12.82
C GLY A 27 7.35 10.54 -11.37
N PHE A 28 8.65 10.46 -11.11
CA PHE A 28 9.19 10.31 -9.75
C PHE A 28 9.02 11.56 -8.87
N VAL A 29 8.77 12.74 -9.46
CA VAL A 29 8.66 14.01 -8.71
C VAL A 29 7.42 13.99 -7.83
N GLU A 30 6.32 13.44 -8.29
CA GLU A 30 5.06 13.40 -7.53
C GLU A 30 5.25 12.64 -6.23
N ILE A 31 5.78 11.42 -6.30
CA ILE A 31 6.00 10.61 -5.09
C ILE A 31 7.06 11.22 -4.18
N ALA A 32 8.10 11.85 -4.72
CA ALA A 32 9.12 12.53 -3.93
C ALA A 32 8.55 13.73 -3.15
N VAL A 33 7.66 14.51 -3.78
CA VAL A 33 6.99 15.66 -3.13
C VAL A 33 5.99 15.18 -2.08
N VAL A 34 5.24 14.10 -2.34
CA VAL A 34 4.33 13.49 -1.36
C VAL A 34 5.11 12.96 -0.15
N LYS A 35 6.22 12.24 -0.39
CA LYS A 35 7.11 11.77 0.67
C LYS A 35 7.65 12.93 1.51
N CYS A 36 8.12 13.98 0.86
CA CYS A 36 8.58 15.21 1.55
C CYS A 36 7.47 15.81 2.43
N ALA A 37 6.22 15.86 1.95
CA ALA A 37 5.09 16.36 2.73
C ALA A 37 4.83 15.53 3.99
N ILE A 38 4.95 14.21 3.90
CA ILE A 38 4.82 13.28 5.03
C ILE A 38 5.98 13.47 6.02
N GLU A 39 7.22 13.53 5.52
CA GLU A 39 8.41 13.70 6.36
C GLU A 39 8.40 15.01 7.13
N LEU A 40 7.98 16.10 6.49
CA LEU A 40 7.80 17.41 7.12
C LEU A 40 6.60 17.50 8.07
N GLY A 41 5.62 16.61 7.95
CA GLY A 41 4.39 16.65 8.75
C GLY A 41 3.45 17.78 8.33
N ILE A 42 3.35 18.08 7.02
CA ILE A 42 2.51 19.16 6.50
C ILE A 42 1.04 18.93 6.84
N ALA A 43 0.56 17.70 6.66
CA ALA A 43 -0.83 17.35 6.97
C ALA A 43 -1.13 17.52 8.45
N GLU A 44 -0.24 17.07 9.33
CA GLU A 44 -0.37 17.19 10.78
C GLU A 44 -0.40 18.66 11.23
N ALA A 45 0.46 19.51 10.63
CA ALA A 45 0.52 20.92 10.98
C ALA A 45 -0.80 21.63 10.65
N ILE A 46 -1.35 21.39 9.45
CA ILE A 46 -2.62 22.01 9.03
C ILE A 46 -3.78 21.44 9.85
N GLU A 47 -3.79 20.14 10.15
CA GLU A 47 -4.82 19.49 10.96
C GLU A 47 -4.84 20.05 12.38
N SER A 48 -3.68 20.13 13.02
CA SER A 48 -3.55 20.66 14.40
C SER A 48 -3.89 22.13 14.51
N HIS A 49 -3.71 22.90 13.44
CA HIS A 49 -4.07 24.31 13.40
C HIS A 49 -5.60 24.51 13.34
N GLY A 50 -6.34 23.54 12.80
CA GLY A 50 -7.81 23.54 12.74
C GLY A 50 -8.45 24.53 11.78
N SER A 51 -7.63 25.27 11.00
CA SER A 51 -8.05 26.22 9.98
C SER A 51 -6.99 26.33 8.89
N PRO A 52 -7.29 26.90 7.73
CA PRO A 52 -6.29 27.08 6.68
C PRO A 52 -5.09 27.89 7.14
N MET A 53 -3.89 27.42 6.84
CA MET A 53 -2.61 28.06 7.20
C MET A 53 -2.03 28.83 6.02
N THR A 54 -1.60 30.05 6.24
CA THR A 54 -0.80 30.79 5.26
C THR A 54 0.58 30.12 5.10
N LEU A 55 1.28 30.45 4.02
CA LEU A 55 2.65 29.93 3.80
C LEU A 55 3.59 30.25 4.96
N LEU A 56 3.49 31.46 5.53
CA LEU A 56 4.34 31.90 6.63
C LEU A 56 4.03 31.15 7.93
N GLU A 57 2.75 30.96 8.27
CA GLU A 57 2.35 30.17 9.43
C GLU A 57 2.82 28.73 9.29
N LEU A 58 2.63 28.13 8.11
CA LEU A 58 3.04 26.75 7.85
C LEU A 58 4.56 26.59 7.90
N SER A 59 5.32 27.50 7.28
CA SER A 59 6.78 27.45 7.30
C SER A 59 7.35 27.65 8.72
N SER A 60 6.71 28.50 9.51
CA SER A 60 7.05 28.70 10.93
C SER A 60 6.78 27.43 11.75
N ALA A 61 5.60 26.82 11.58
CA ALA A 61 5.23 25.58 12.27
C ALA A 61 6.17 24.41 11.95
N LEU A 62 6.63 24.33 10.70
CA LEU A 62 7.53 23.27 10.21
C LEU A 62 9.02 23.62 10.36
N SER A 63 9.35 24.83 10.83
CA SER A 63 10.74 25.32 10.96
C SER A 63 11.53 25.20 9.64
N CYS A 64 10.91 25.54 8.50
CA CYS A 64 11.52 25.44 7.19
C CYS A 64 11.48 26.76 6.40
N ASP A 65 12.30 26.87 5.36
CA ASP A 65 12.34 28.04 4.47
C ASP A 65 11.04 28.18 3.67
N PRO A 66 10.35 29.35 3.75
CA PRO A 66 9.08 29.53 3.05
C PRO A 66 9.19 29.51 1.54
N SER A 67 10.34 29.87 0.95
CA SER A 67 10.51 29.87 -0.51
C SER A 67 10.63 28.45 -1.07
N HIS A 68 11.27 27.56 -0.33
CA HIS A 68 11.35 26.14 -0.66
C HIS A 68 10.01 25.45 -0.42
N LEU A 69 9.39 25.71 0.72
CA LEU A 69 8.06 25.16 1.04
C LEU A 69 7.01 25.57 -0.01
N TYR A 70 7.04 26.81 -0.48
CA TYR A 70 6.13 27.29 -1.53
C TYR A 70 6.19 26.42 -2.79
N ARG A 71 7.40 26.02 -3.22
CA ARG A 71 7.57 25.16 -4.41
C ARG A 71 6.94 23.79 -4.21
N VAL A 72 7.13 23.19 -3.03
CA VAL A 72 6.52 21.92 -2.65
C VAL A 72 5.00 22.05 -2.62
N MET A 73 4.48 23.07 -1.94
CA MET A 73 3.05 23.31 -1.81
C MET A 73 2.36 23.56 -3.16
N ARG A 74 3.03 24.23 -4.11
CA ARG A 74 2.48 24.38 -5.49
C ARG A 74 2.21 23.04 -6.16
N VAL A 75 3.13 22.08 -6.03
CA VAL A 75 2.95 20.73 -6.60
C VAL A 75 1.84 20.00 -5.86
N LEU A 76 1.83 20.04 -4.53
CA LEU A 76 0.81 19.38 -3.71
C LEU A 76 -0.61 19.92 -3.99
N VAL A 77 -0.75 21.22 -4.24
CA VAL A 77 -2.02 21.84 -4.65
C VAL A 77 -2.40 21.44 -6.08
N HIS A 78 -1.43 21.40 -7.00
CA HIS A 78 -1.66 20.93 -8.37
C HIS A 78 -2.15 19.47 -8.38
N LEU A 79 -1.56 18.62 -7.56
CA LEU A 79 -1.97 17.21 -7.35
C LEU A 79 -3.26 17.08 -6.55
N LYS A 80 -3.89 18.20 -6.12
CA LYS A 80 -5.11 18.25 -5.30
C LYS A 80 -4.98 17.53 -3.95
N ILE A 81 -3.75 17.34 -3.47
CA ILE A 81 -3.49 16.79 -2.15
C ILE A 81 -3.88 17.79 -1.08
N PHE A 82 -3.51 19.06 -1.26
CA PHE A 82 -4.05 20.18 -0.50
C PHE A 82 -4.81 21.13 -1.42
N LYS A 83 -5.62 22.00 -0.84
CA LYS A 83 -6.28 23.09 -1.57
C LYS A 83 -5.82 24.44 -1.04
N GLU A 84 -5.68 25.40 -1.94
CA GLU A 84 -5.46 26.80 -1.60
C GLU A 84 -6.80 27.50 -1.55
N ILE A 85 -7.09 28.18 -0.45
CA ILE A 85 -8.32 28.94 -0.26
C ILE A 85 -8.00 30.36 0.23
N THR A 86 -8.88 31.29 -0.06
CA THR A 86 -8.78 32.65 0.46
C THR A 86 -9.16 32.65 1.94
N THR A 87 -8.24 33.08 2.78
CA THR A 87 -8.46 33.27 4.21
C THR A 87 -8.79 34.73 4.46
N ASN A 88 -9.99 35.01 4.99
CA ASN A 88 -10.46 36.29 5.48
C ASN A 88 -10.51 37.48 4.52
N GLN A 89 -10.88 38.61 5.12
CA GLN A 89 -11.23 39.91 4.52
C GLN A 89 -10.08 40.64 3.79
N LEU A 90 -8.85 40.18 3.90
CA LEU A 90 -7.67 40.79 3.26
C LEU A 90 -7.17 40.02 2.02
N GLY A 91 -7.87 38.96 1.57
CA GLY A 91 -7.51 38.22 0.38
C GLY A 91 -6.25 37.35 0.53
N SER A 92 -5.77 37.10 1.76
CA SER A 92 -4.67 36.20 2.01
C SER A 92 -5.02 34.78 1.59
N LYS A 93 -4.08 34.05 1.01
CA LYS A 93 -4.25 32.64 0.64
C LYS A 93 -3.71 31.74 1.74
N GLY A 94 -4.42 30.67 2.01
CA GLY A 94 -4.00 29.64 2.95
C GLY A 94 -4.23 28.24 2.40
N TYR A 95 -3.47 27.29 2.89
CA TYR A 95 -3.57 25.87 2.54
C TYR A 95 -4.52 25.16 3.50
N ALA A 96 -5.38 24.34 2.95
CA ALA A 96 -6.37 23.58 3.71
C ALA A 96 -6.34 22.10 3.30
N GLN A 97 -6.84 21.28 4.22
CA GLN A 97 -6.99 19.83 4.04
C GLN A 97 -7.96 19.48 2.90
N THR A 98 -7.73 18.32 2.33
CA THR A 98 -8.64 17.61 1.43
C THR A 98 -8.84 16.17 1.94
N PRO A 99 -9.80 15.40 1.44
CA PRO A 99 -9.88 13.98 1.75
C PRO A 99 -8.59 13.21 1.41
N LEU A 100 -7.84 13.65 0.40
CA LEU A 100 -6.58 13.01 0.02
C LEU A 100 -5.45 13.32 1.02
N SER A 101 -5.33 14.56 1.49
CA SER A 101 -4.33 14.90 2.50
C SER A 101 -4.59 14.27 3.87
N HIS A 102 -5.85 13.96 4.20
CA HIS A 102 -6.17 13.18 5.41
C HIS A 102 -5.56 11.78 5.37
N ARG A 103 -5.34 11.20 4.16
CA ARG A 103 -4.61 9.92 4.02
C ARG A 103 -3.12 10.04 4.35
N LEU A 104 -2.59 11.26 4.44
CA LEU A 104 -1.20 11.56 4.80
C LEU A 104 -1.00 11.86 6.29
N LEU A 105 -2.05 11.78 7.10
CA LEU A 105 -1.95 11.89 8.56
C LEU A 105 -1.40 10.57 9.14
N LYS A 106 -0.29 10.62 9.88
CA LYS A 106 0.37 9.43 10.46
C LYS A 106 -0.54 8.66 11.42
N SER A 107 -1.38 9.37 12.19
CA SER A 107 -2.31 8.82 13.17
C SER A 107 -3.74 8.66 12.63
N GLY A 108 -3.98 8.89 11.34
CA GLY A 108 -5.29 8.76 10.73
C GLY A 108 -5.75 7.30 10.65
N GLU A 109 -7.04 7.03 10.89
CA GLU A 109 -7.63 5.69 10.79
C GLU A 109 -7.35 5.05 9.43
N ASN A 110 -7.46 5.84 8.36
CA ASN A 110 -7.24 5.44 6.97
C ASN A 110 -5.91 5.99 6.43
N SER A 111 -4.87 6.05 7.27
CA SER A 111 -3.54 6.51 6.89
C SER A 111 -2.91 5.59 5.84
N MET A 112 -2.32 6.21 4.81
CA MET A 112 -1.52 5.51 3.79
C MET A 112 -0.02 5.82 3.93
N VAL A 113 0.35 6.50 5.00
CA VAL A 113 1.72 7.00 5.23
C VAL A 113 2.75 5.88 5.18
N ALA A 114 2.52 4.78 5.92
CA ALA A 114 3.50 3.70 5.98
C ALA A 114 3.70 3.05 4.60
N LEU A 115 2.62 2.86 3.83
CA LEU A 115 2.70 2.28 2.49
C LEU A 115 3.44 3.21 1.52
N ILE A 116 3.15 4.51 1.55
CA ILE A 116 3.84 5.50 0.71
C ILE A 116 5.34 5.55 1.07
N LEU A 117 5.69 5.59 2.35
CA LEU A 117 7.07 5.63 2.81
C LEU A 117 7.83 4.34 2.46
N LEU A 118 7.20 3.19 2.57
CA LEU A 118 7.78 1.90 2.18
C LEU A 118 8.09 1.91 0.68
N GLU A 119 7.06 2.09 -0.16
CA GLU A 119 7.20 1.97 -1.62
C GLU A 119 8.08 3.06 -2.23
N SER A 120 8.16 4.24 -1.62
CA SER A 120 9.07 5.32 -2.02
C SER A 120 10.46 5.23 -1.37
N SER A 121 10.75 4.19 -0.60
CA SER A 121 12.06 3.99 0.02
C SER A 121 13.12 3.57 -1.01
N PRO A 122 14.39 3.93 -0.82
CA PRO A 122 15.47 3.46 -1.70
C PRO A 122 15.55 1.94 -1.76
N VAL A 123 15.27 1.25 -0.66
CA VAL A 123 15.27 -0.22 -0.58
C VAL A 123 14.27 -0.82 -1.55
N MET A 124 13.04 -0.28 -1.59
CA MET A 124 11.97 -0.81 -2.44
C MET A 124 12.06 -0.32 -3.89
N LEU A 125 12.65 0.85 -4.14
CA LEU A 125 12.80 1.40 -5.49
C LEU A 125 13.99 0.80 -6.26
N ALA A 126 15.08 0.44 -5.57
CA ALA A 126 16.29 -0.05 -6.22
C ALA A 126 16.06 -1.29 -7.10
N PRO A 127 15.27 -2.31 -6.72
CA PRO A 127 14.99 -3.47 -7.56
C PRO A 127 14.35 -3.14 -8.92
N TRP A 128 13.56 -2.05 -9.01
CA TRP A 128 12.89 -1.68 -10.25
C TRP A 128 13.85 -1.32 -11.39
N HIS A 129 15.06 -0.87 -11.06
CA HIS A 129 16.10 -0.60 -12.07
C HIS A 129 16.59 -1.88 -12.79
N GLY A 130 16.40 -3.06 -12.19
CA GLY A 130 16.74 -4.35 -12.76
C GLY A 130 15.67 -4.96 -13.69
N LEU A 131 14.49 -4.34 -13.83
CA LEU A 131 13.34 -4.93 -14.53
C LEU A 131 13.65 -5.37 -15.96
N SER A 132 14.37 -4.55 -16.74
CA SER A 132 14.72 -4.90 -18.12
C SER A 132 15.67 -6.10 -18.22
N ALA A 133 16.60 -6.24 -17.28
CA ALA A 133 17.51 -7.38 -17.20
C ALA A 133 16.74 -8.68 -16.84
N ARG A 134 15.76 -8.58 -15.94
CA ARG A 134 14.86 -9.70 -15.59
C ARG A 134 14.06 -10.17 -16.80
N ILE A 135 13.44 -9.26 -17.54
CA ILE A 135 12.65 -9.59 -18.74
C ILE A 135 13.51 -10.25 -19.82
N ARG A 136 14.78 -9.84 -19.96
CA ARG A 136 15.73 -10.45 -20.90
C ARG A 136 16.26 -11.82 -20.45
N GLY A 137 15.90 -12.30 -19.24
CA GLY A 137 16.38 -13.55 -18.68
C GLY A 137 17.82 -13.50 -18.17
N ASN A 138 18.40 -12.32 -18.02
CA ASN A 138 19.76 -12.13 -17.50
C ASN A 138 19.86 -12.27 -15.97
N ILE A 139 18.73 -12.26 -15.28
CA ILE A 139 18.61 -12.38 -13.83
C ILE A 139 17.71 -13.57 -13.54
N SER A 140 18.19 -14.55 -12.79
CA SER A 140 17.46 -15.77 -12.39
C SER A 140 16.76 -15.60 -11.05
N ASN A 141 17.36 -14.83 -10.14
CA ASN A 141 16.84 -14.56 -8.80
C ASN A 141 15.77 -13.47 -8.82
N GLN A 142 15.09 -13.28 -7.68
CA GLN A 142 14.19 -12.13 -7.50
C GLN A 142 15.00 -10.83 -7.59
N LEU A 143 14.39 -9.77 -8.15
CA LEU A 143 15.07 -8.47 -8.32
C LEU A 143 15.54 -7.88 -6.99
N PHE A 144 14.80 -8.14 -5.91
CA PHE A 144 15.18 -7.69 -4.58
C PHE A 144 16.48 -8.37 -4.12
N GLU A 145 16.55 -9.69 -4.24
CA GLU A 145 17.73 -10.49 -3.90
C GLU A 145 18.97 -10.11 -4.73
N GLU A 146 18.77 -9.85 -6.03
CA GLU A 146 19.85 -9.42 -6.92
C GLU A 146 20.49 -8.10 -6.48
N VAL A 147 19.67 -7.17 -5.96
CA VAL A 147 20.14 -5.84 -5.58
C VAL A 147 20.67 -5.80 -4.15
N HIS A 148 20.04 -6.55 -3.24
CA HIS A 148 20.36 -6.48 -1.81
C HIS A 148 21.19 -7.67 -1.31
N GLY A 149 21.42 -8.71 -2.14
CA GLY A 149 22.19 -9.89 -1.80
C GLY A 149 21.45 -10.91 -0.94
N GLU A 150 20.22 -10.62 -0.56
CA GLU A 150 19.34 -11.48 0.24
C GLU A 150 17.87 -11.24 -0.12
N ASP A 151 17.01 -12.21 0.15
CA ASP A 151 15.58 -12.06 -0.08
C ASP A 151 14.92 -11.05 0.88
N LEU A 152 13.72 -10.60 0.54
CA LEU A 152 12.97 -9.57 1.31
C LEU A 152 12.78 -9.96 2.78
N TRP A 153 12.53 -11.23 3.05
CA TRP A 153 12.22 -11.71 4.40
C TRP A 153 13.46 -11.76 5.27
N SER A 154 14.58 -12.24 4.71
CA SER A 154 15.90 -12.22 5.35
C SER A 154 16.37 -10.80 5.63
N PHE A 155 16.20 -9.90 4.64
CA PHE A 155 16.47 -8.47 4.80
C PHE A 155 15.63 -7.85 5.92
N GLY A 156 14.34 -8.15 5.97
CA GLY A 156 13.45 -7.69 7.04
C GLY A 156 13.86 -8.20 8.41
N ALA A 157 14.27 -9.45 8.52
CA ALA A 157 14.76 -10.02 9.77
C ALA A 157 16.04 -9.33 10.28
N ALA A 158 16.93 -8.94 9.36
CA ALA A 158 18.16 -8.22 9.67
C ALA A 158 17.95 -6.71 9.93
N ASN A 159 16.82 -6.13 9.47
CA ASN A 159 16.54 -4.69 9.54
C ASN A 159 15.18 -4.43 10.24
N PRO A 160 15.13 -4.34 11.58
CA PRO A 160 13.88 -4.24 12.34
C PRO A 160 13.01 -3.02 11.97
N ASP A 161 13.62 -1.86 11.67
CA ASP A 161 12.90 -0.65 11.27
C ASP A 161 12.21 -0.83 9.91
N HIS A 162 12.88 -1.52 8.97
CA HIS A 162 12.29 -1.86 7.68
C HIS A 162 11.15 -2.87 7.85
N SER A 163 11.34 -3.89 8.67
CA SER A 163 10.31 -4.89 8.99
C SER A 163 9.09 -4.23 9.62
N LYS A 164 9.30 -3.31 10.56
CA LYS A 164 8.19 -2.54 11.16
C LYS A 164 7.44 -1.71 10.10
N LEU A 165 8.18 -0.96 9.28
CA LEU A 165 7.57 -0.15 8.21
C LEU A 165 6.78 -1.03 7.22
N PHE A 166 7.33 -2.20 6.87
CA PHE A 166 6.66 -3.17 6.00
C PHE A 166 5.34 -3.65 6.61
N ASN A 167 5.34 -4.06 7.87
CA ASN A 167 4.13 -4.52 8.56
C ASN A 167 3.08 -3.41 8.70
N ASP A 168 3.50 -2.18 9.00
CA ASP A 168 2.62 -1.02 9.07
C ASP A 168 2.02 -0.71 7.69
N ALA A 169 2.80 -0.82 6.62
CA ALA A 169 2.36 -0.63 5.25
C ALA A 169 1.32 -1.68 4.80
N MET A 170 1.57 -2.96 5.12
CA MET A 170 0.60 -4.03 4.85
C MET A 170 -0.70 -3.83 5.61
N THR A 171 -0.63 -3.28 6.81
CA THR A 171 -1.81 -2.91 7.61
C THR A 171 -2.63 -1.79 6.94
N CYS A 172 -1.98 -0.78 6.34
CA CYS A 172 -2.67 0.27 5.59
C CYS A 172 -3.48 -0.32 4.42
N ASP A 173 -2.84 -1.17 3.62
CA ASP A 173 -3.48 -1.82 2.47
C ASP A 173 -4.67 -2.70 2.87
N VAL A 174 -4.52 -3.50 3.92
CA VAL A 174 -5.57 -4.36 4.45
C VAL A 174 -6.79 -3.55 4.93
N LYS A 175 -6.57 -2.44 5.62
CA LYS A 175 -7.66 -1.56 6.10
C LYS A 175 -8.49 -0.97 4.97
N GLU A 176 -7.90 -0.73 3.80
CA GLU A 176 -8.62 -0.29 2.61
C GLU A 176 -9.31 -1.45 1.89
N ALA A 177 -8.59 -2.57 1.69
CA ALA A 177 -9.06 -3.66 0.86
C ALA A 177 -10.19 -4.48 1.51
N VAL A 178 -10.06 -4.83 2.80
CA VAL A 178 -11.00 -5.77 3.43
C VAL A 178 -12.42 -5.23 3.51
N PRO A 179 -12.68 -3.98 3.94
CA PRO A 179 -14.04 -3.42 3.94
C PRO A 179 -14.65 -3.37 2.52
N ALA A 180 -13.84 -3.07 1.50
CA ALA A 180 -14.29 -3.06 0.11
C ALA A 180 -14.67 -4.46 -0.38
N VAL A 181 -13.85 -5.48 -0.04
CA VAL A 181 -14.12 -6.89 -0.38
C VAL A 181 -15.38 -7.37 0.33
N ILE A 182 -15.54 -7.11 1.62
CA ILE A 182 -16.75 -7.49 2.37
C ILE A 182 -17.98 -6.83 1.74
N LYS A 183 -17.94 -5.53 1.46
CA LYS A 183 -19.05 -4.81 0.86
C LYS A 183 -19.45 -5.34 -0.51
N SER A 184 -18.46 -5.72 -1.34
CA SER A 184 -18.69 -6.10 -2.74
C SER A 184 -18.91 -7.61 -2.95
N CYS A 185 -18.37 -8.43 -2.04
CA CYS A 185 -18.26 -9.88 -2.24
C CYS A 185 -18.72 -10.70 -1.01
N ILE A 186 -19.58 -10.14 -0.16
CA ILE A 186 -20.03 -10.83 1.08
C ILE A 186 -20.62 -12.23 0.82
N GLU A 187 -21.19 -12.45 -0.36
CA GLU A 187 -21.77 -13.74 -0.77
C GLU A 187 -20.71 -14.86 -0.81
N VAL A 188 -19.43 -14.51 -1.08
CA VAL A 188 -18.33 -15.49 -1.13
C VAL A 188 -18.06 -16.08 0.25
N PHE A 189 -18.35 -15.34 1.29
CA PHE A 189 -18.12 -15.74 2.68
C PHE A 189 -19.28 -16.51 3.31
N LYS A 190 -20.44 -16.53 2.63
CA LYS A 190 -21.62 -17.26 3.14
C LYS A 190 -21.40 -18.77 3.16
N GLY A 191 -21.73 -19.39 4.29
CA GLY A 191 -21.58 -20.84 4.47
C GLY A 191 -20.15 -21.31 4.74
N LEU A 192 -19.19 -20.38 4.92
CA LEU A 192 -17.87 -20.67 5.46
C LEU A 192 -17.92 -20.49 6.98
N GLU A 193 -17.39 -21.47 7.72
CA GLU A 193 -17.27 -21.41 9.18
C GLU A 193 -15.85 -21.03 9.61
N THR A 194 -14.85 -21.47 8.82
CA THR A 194 -13.44 -21.26 9.12
C THR A 194 -12.66 -20.76 7.89
N ILE A 195 -11.77 -19.80 8.13
CA ILE A 195 -10.86 -19.27 7.10
C ILE A 195 -9.45 -19.22 7.67
N VAL A 196 -8.47 -19.70 6.92
CA VAL A 196 -7.05 -19.50 7.23
C VAL A 196 -6.45 -18.43 6.32
N ASP A 197 -5.75 -17.48 6.95
CA ASP A 197 -4.95 -16.45 6.27
C ASP A 197 -3.49 -16.89 6.34
N VAL A 198 -2.94 -17.29 5.19
CA VAL A 198 -1.57 -17.79 5.07
C VAL A 198 -0.65 -16.62 4.76
N GLY A 199 0.38 -16.40 5.60
CA GLY A 199 1.16 -15.16 5.57
C GLY A 199 0.38 -13.98 6.16
N GLY A 200 -0.47 -14.25 7.17
CA GLY A 200 -1.42 -13.27 7.70
C GLY A 200 -0.80 -12.20 8.60
N GLY A 201 0.51 -12.25 8.83
CA GLY A 201 1.25 -11.23 9.56
C GLY A 201 0.71 -11.01 10.98
N ASN A 202 0.40 -9.76 11.29
CA ASN A 202 -0.16 -9.36 12.58
C ASN A 202 -1.66 -9.68 12.78
N GLY A 203 -2.28 -10.40 11.84
CA GLY A 203 -3.68 -10.82 11.89
C GLY A 203 -4.72 -9.74 11.63
N THR A 204 -4.32 -8.53 11.17
CA THR A 204 -5.26 -7.42 10.93
C THR A 204 -6.33 -7.78 9.92
N MET A 205 -5.99 -8.51 8.86
CA MET A 205 -6.93 -8.95 7.82
C MET A 205 -8.08 -9.78 8.41
N LEU A 206 -7.74 -10.80 9.18
CA LEU A 206 -8.75 -11.65 9.79
C LEU A 206 -9.57 -10.93 10.85
N ARG A 207 -8.98 -10.03 11.64
CA ARG A 207 -9.76 -9.23 12.61
C ARG A 207 -10.84 -8.42 11.91
N LEU A 208 -10.51 -7.71 10.82
CA LEU A 208 -11.49 -6.96 10.04
C LEU A 208 -12.52 -7.88 9.39
N LEU A 209 -12.08 -9.05 8.88
CA LEU A 209 -12.97 -10.00 8.25
C LEU A 209 -13.98 -10.59 9.24
N VAL A 210 -13.56 -11.03 10.44
CA VAL A 210 -14.47 -11.60 11.43
C VAL A 210 -15.37 -10.53 12.09
N GLU A 211 -14.97 -9.27 12.05
CA GLU A 211 -15.83 -8.15 12.42
C GLU A 211 -16.97 -7.96 11.44
N GLY A 212 -16.66 -7.93 10.13
CA GLY A 212 -17.66 -7.80 9.07
C GLY A 212 -18.46 -9.06 8.77
N CYS A 213 -17.92 -10.25 9.11
CA CYS A 213 -18.53 -11.57 8.93
C CYS A 213 -18.55 -12.36 10.25
N PRO A 214 -19.47 -12.03 11.20
CA PRO A 214 -19.43 -12.56 12.56
C PRO A 214 -19.59 -14.08 12.71
N TRP A 215 -20.02 -14.77 11.67
CA TRP A 215 -20.16 -16.23 11.63
C TRP A 215 -18.86 -16.97 11.31
N ILE A 216 -17.78 -16.24 10.95
CA ILE A 216 -16.48 -16.83 10.57
C ILE A 216 -15.54 -16.85 11.78
N ARG A 217 -14.75 -17.92 11.88
CA ARG A 217 -13.56 -18.02 12.71
C ARG A 217 -12.33 -17.95 11.81
N GLY A 218 -11.34 -17.15 12.20
CA GLY A 218 -10.09 -16.96 11.48
C GLY A 218 -8.96 -17.80 12.09
N ILE A 219 -8.06 -18.28 11.23
CA ILE A 219 -6.77 -18.84 11.65
C ILE A 219 -5.69 -17.98 10.98
N ASN A 220 -5.01 -17.16 11.78
CA ASN A 220 -3.87 -16.37 11.35
C ASN A 220 -2.63 -17.28 11.34
N PHE A 221 -2.14 -17.63 10.16
CA PHE A 221 -1.03 -18.56 10.01
C PHE A 221 0.17 -17.88 9.39
N ASP A 222 1.26 -17.83 10.13
CA ASP A 222 2.51 -17.22 9.70
C ASP A 222 3.69 -17.86 10.45
N LEU A 223 4.93 -17.45 10.15
CA LEU A 223 6.10 -17.93 10.87
C LEU A 223 5.97 -17.67 12.39
N PRO A 224 6.49 -18.58 13.24
CA PRO A 224 6.28 -18.49 14.69
C PRO A 224 6.66 -17.15 15.31
N HIS A 225 7.73 -16.51 14.85
CA HIS A 225 8.18 -15.22 15.35
C HIS A 225 7.25 -14.07 14.93
N VAL A 226 6.54 -14.21 13.80
CA VAL A 226 5.58 -13.22 13.30
C VAL A 226 4.29 -13.28 14.12
N VAL A 227 3.70 -14.47 14.26
CA VAL A 227 2.43 -14.61 15.01
C VAL A 227 2.59 -14.36 16.50
N SER A 228 3.80 -14.50 17.06
CA SER A 228 4.04 -14.15 18.47
C SER A 228 3.83 -12.66 18.78
N ALA A 229 3.88 -11.79 17.77
CA ALA A 229 3.63 -10.36 17.88
C ALA A 229 2.19 -9.96 17.47
N ALA A 230 1.37 -10.93 17.02
CA ALA A 230 0.00 -10.68 16.61
C ALA A 230 -0.89 -10.38 17.82
N GLN A 231 -1.88 -9.50 17.62
CA GLN A 231 -2.84 -9.17 18.67
C GLN A 231 -3.89 -10.28 18.84
N ASP A 232 -4.25 -10.56 20.07
CA ASP A 232 -5.33 -11.47 20.39
C ASP A 232 -6.69 -10.94 19.90
N CYS A 233 -7.52 -11.85 19.42
CA CYS A 233 -8.89 -11.57 18.99
C CYS A 233 -9.75 -12.81 19.24
N ASP A 234 -10.93 -12.65 19.83
CA ASP A 234 -11.81 -13.76 20.27
C ASP A 234 -12.12 -14.80 19.20
N ARG A 235 -12.11 -14.42 17.93
CA ARG A 235 -12.47 -15.30 16.82
C ARG A 235 -11.31 -15.54 15.86
N VAL A 236 -10.09 -15.18 16.24
CA VAL A 236 -8.89 -15.39 15.43
C VAL A 236 -7.87 -16.15 16.27
N GLU A 237 -7.51 -17.33 15.82
CA GLU A 237 -6.46 -18.15 16.41
C GLU A 237 -5.13 -17.83 15.69
N ASN A 238 -4.07 -17.53 16.46
CA ASN A 238 -2.72 -17.31 15.93
C ASN A 238 -1.94 -18.62 15.94
N VAL A 239 -1.57 -19.12 14.77
CA VAL A 239 -0.88 -20.40 14.58
C VAL A 239 0.45 -20.20 13.87
N GLY A 240 1.55 -20.56 14.55
CA GLY A 240 2.90 -20.50 13.97
C GLY A 240 3.23 -21.74 13.16
N GLY A 241 3.84 -21.56 11.97
CA GLY A 241 4.29 -22.66 11.13
C GLY A 241 4.89 -22.19 9.82
N ASP A 242 5.38 -23.14 9.04
CA ASP A 242 5.86 -22.92 7.67
C ASP A 242 4.79 -23.38 6.68
N MET A 243 4.35 -22.49 5.78
CA MET A 243 3.33 -22.80 4.79
C MET A 243 3.77 -23.87 3.77
N PHE A 244 5.05 -24.05 3.59
CA PHE A 244 5.60 -25.08 2.69
C PHE A 244 5.60 -26.47 3.32
N ASP A 245 5.57 -26.55 4.67
CA ASP A 245 5.46 -27.81 5.40
C ASP A 245 3.99 -28.20 5.56
N ARG A 246 3.18 -27.33 6.12
CA ARG A 246 1.77 -27.62 6.44
C ARG A 246 0.97 -26.37 6.69
N VAL A 247 -0.24 -26.29 6.10
CA VAL A 247 -1.24 -25.25 6.38
C VAL A 247 -2.37 -25.83 7.23
N PRO A 248 -2.90 -25.11 8.24
CA PRO A 248 -4.07 -25.52 9.02
C PRO A 248 -5.28 -25.80 8.13
N ARG A 249 -6.15 -26.71 8.58
CA ARG A 249 -7.38 -27.03 7.85
C ARG A 249 -8.43 -25.95 8.12
N ALA A 250 -9.08 -25.49 7.04
CA ALA A 250 -10.18 -24.55 7.07
C ALA A 250 -11.09 -24.76 5.86
N ASP A 251 -12.27 -24.13 5.85
CA ASP A 251 -13.19 -24.17 4.69
C ASP A 251 -12.67 -23.36 3.51
N ALA A 252 -11.90 -22.30 3.79
CA ALA A 252 -11.26 -21.48 2.78
C ALA A 252 -9.86 -21.02 3.23
N VAL A 253 -9.04 -20.71 2.23
CA VAL A 253 -7.69 -20.16 2.40
C VAL A 253 -7.65 -18.78 1.75
N ILE A 254 -7.09 -17.80 2.46
CA ILE A 254 -6.70 -16.52 1.90
C ILE A 254 -5.18 -16.52 1.76
N ILE A 255 -4.70 -16.10 0.60
CA ILE A 255 -3.28 -15.84 0.33
C ILE A 255 -3.22 -14.46 -0.30
N LYS A 256 -2.55 -13.52 0.37
CA LYS A 256 -2.41 -12.15 -0.11
C LYS A 256 -0.94 -11.79 -0.21
N CYS A 257 -0.51 -11.39 -1.40
CA CYS A 257 0.88 -10.96 -1.70
C CYS A 257 1.97 -12.03 -1.50
N GLU A 258 1.61 -13.27 -1.13
CA GLU A 258 2.56 -14.37 -0.94
C GLU A 258 2.90 -15.11 -2.25
N LEU A 259 2.09 -14.95 -3.29
CA LEU A 259 2.36 -15.53 -4.59
C LEU A 259 3.47 -14.75 -5.28
N VAL A 260 4.66 -15.29 -5.15
CA VAL A 260 5.95 -14.99 -5.79
C VAL A 260 5.86 -14.08 -7.02
N ASP A 261 6.69 -13.03 -7.07
CA ASP A 261 6.77 -12.02 -8.14
C ASP A 261 5.57 -11.04 -8.25
N CYS A 262 4.70 -10.93 -7.25
CA CYS A 262 3.57 -9.99 -7.25
C CYS A 262 3.97 -8.51 -7.44
N ARG A 263 5.23 -8.14 -7.35
CA ARG A 263 5.69 -6.76 -7.54
C ARG A 263 5.52 -6.24 -8.97
N VAL A 264 5.44 -7.10 -9.96
CA VAL A 264 5.12 -6.71 -11.34
C VAL A 264 3.63 -6.34 -11.48
N PHE A 265 2.76 -6.83 -10.61
CA PHE A 265 1.31 -6.57 -10.63
C PHE A 265 0.86 -5.36 -9.83
N PHE A 266 1.70 -4.78 -8.96
CA PHE A 266 1.41 -3.52 -8.27
C PHE A 266 1.27 -2.32 -9.23
N ILE A 267 1.77 -2.43 -10.46
CA ILE A 267 1.67 -1.37 -11.48
C ILE A 267 0.21 -1.05 -11.86
N THR A 268 -0.73 -1.96 -11.61
CA THR A 268 -2.15 -1.80 -12.02
C THR A 268 -3.11 -1.37 -10.92
N GLY A 269 -2.61 -1.15 -9.68
CA GLY A 269 -3.47 -0.75 -8.54
C GLY A 269 -4.49 -1.81 -8.13
N VAL A 270 -4.37 -3.03 -8.64
CA VAL A 270 -5.24 -4.16 -8.28
C VAL A 270 -4.52 -5.04 -7.28
N THR A 271 -4.91 -4.95 -6.03
CA THR A 271 -4.51 -5.89 -4.98
C THR A 271 -5.08 -7.27 -5.34
N MET A 272 -4.26 -8.20 -5.85
CA MET A 272 -4.72 -9.57 -6.07
C MET A 272 -4.81 -10.29 -4.73
N THR A 273 -6.00 -10.32 -4.17
CA THR A 273 -6.35 -11.28 -3.12
C THR A 273 -6.79 -12.55 -3.82
N ALA A 274 -5.95 -13.59 -3.84
CA ALA A 274 -6.36 -14.89 -4.34
C ALA A 274 -7.20 -15.59 -3.28
N PHE A 275 -8.49 -15.69 -3.52
CA PHE A 275 -9.42 -16.43 -2.67
C PHE A 275 -9.58 -17.83 -3.24
N VAL A 276 -9.08 -18.85 -2.55
CA VAL A 276 -9.25 -20.24 -2.97
C VAL A 276 -10.13 -20.96 -1.97
N SER A 277 -11.36 -21.28 -2.38
CA SER A 277 -12.27 -22.15 -1.60
C SER A 277 -11.82 -23.61 -1.73
N LEU A 278 -11.45 -24.24 -0.63
CA LEU A 278 -11.09 -25.65 -0.58
C LEU A 278 -12.13 -26.43 0.21
N LYS A 279 -13.20 -26.82 -0.44
CA LYS A 279 -14.00 -27.97 0.05
C LYS A 279 -13.31 -29.26 -0.40
N SER A 280 -12.23 -29.68 0.25
CA SER A 280 -11.82 -31.09 0.41
C SER A 280 -10.39 -31.27 0.91
N ALA A 281 -10.30 -32.03 1.95
CA ALA A 281 -9.33 -33.06 2.33
C ALA A 281 -7.88 -33.03 1.76
N GLY A 282 -6.94 -32.68 2.62
CA GLY A 282 -5.75 -33.54 2.85
C GLY A 282 -4.66 -33.63 1.77
N LYS A 283 -4.53 -32.65 0.86
CA LYS A 283 -3.36 -32.63 -0.04
C LYS A 283 -2.58 -31.32 0.17
N PRO A 284 -1.23 -31.36 0.11
CA PRO A 284 -0.44 -30.15 0.20
C PRO A 284 -0.83 -29.18 -0.92
N PHE A 285 -1.20 -27.96 -0.54
CA PHE A 285 -1.75 -26.94 -1.44
C PHE A 285 -0.71 -26.36 -2.40
N LEU A 286 0.52 -26.32 -1.97
CA LEU A 286 1.65 -25.84 -2.77
C LEU A 286 2.56 -27.03 -3.11
N ARG A 287 2.59 -27.43 -4.38
CA ARG A 287 3.65 -28.28 -4.88
C ARG A 287 4.91 -27.42 -4.97
N THR A 288 5.92 -27.71 -4.17
CA THR A 288 7.26 -27.22 -4.38
C THR A 288 7.65 -27.40 -5.84
N ARG A 289 7.95 -26.35 -6.56
CA ARG A 289 8.75 -26.45 -7.76
C ARG A 289 10.12 -26.94 -7.30
N GLY A 290 10.48 -28.12 -7.78
CA GLY A 290 11.81 -28.67 -7.58
C GLY A 290 12.89 -27.67 -7.97
N ARG A 291 13.99 -27.78 -7.25
CA ARG A 291 15.26 -27.04 -7.36
C ARG A 291 15.72 -26.88 -8.81
#